data_cd588b4d8ce477c04d6c982620636054
#
_entry.id   cd588b4d8ce477c04d6c982620636054
#
_cell.length_a   1.000
_cell.length_b   1.000
_cell.length_c   1.000
_cell.angle_alpha   90.00
_cell.angle_beta   90.00
_cell.angle_gamma   90.00
#
_symmetry.space_group_name_H-M   'P 1'
#
loop_
_entity.id
_entity.type
_entity.pdbx_description
1 polymer ?
#
loop_
_entity_poly.entity_id
_entity_poly.type
_entity_poly.pdbx_seq_one_letter_code
_entity_poly.pdbx_strand_id
1 'polypeptide(L)'
;MAGLQSSVFWLPYFPPEMRFHFNAHNLLAYGRDGDEYLISDPVFEEPVRCAAADLQKARFAKGALAAKGLMYWLDDVPQEQDWEKLIRQAVLGTTRILDGMPLPWIGIRGIQHLARQVKQLDPAQAR
;
A
#
# COMPACT_ATOMS: atom_id res chain seq x y z
N MET A 1 16.35 9.76 -4.23
CA MET A 1 14.93 9.35 -4.24
C MET A 1 14.79 8.07 -3.44
N ALA A 2 13.82 7.99 -2.51
CA ALA A 2 13.67 6.84 -1.64
C ALA A 2 12.19 6.43 -1.52
N GLY A 3 11.92 5.15 -1.72
CA GLY A 3 10.64 4.54 -1.39
C GLY A 3 10.55 4.29 0.11
N LEU A 4 9.44 4.65 0.72
CA LEU A 4 9.21 4.54 2.15
C LEU A 4 7.91 3.79 2.41
N GLN A 5 7.92 2.91 3.41
CA GLN A 5 6.68 2.37 3.95
C GLN A 5 6.25 3.17 5.19
N SER A 6 4.97 3.44 5.32
CA SER A 6 4.44 4.35 6.33
C SER A 6 3.03 3.96 6.80
N SER A 7 2.58 4.62 7.87
CA SER A 7 1.19 4.58 8.33
C SER A 7 0.42 5.78 7.80
N VAL A 8 -0.69 5.54 7.13
CA VAL A 8 -1.59 6.58 6.61
C VAL A 8 -2.09 7.50 7.72
N PHE A 9 -2.31 6.96 8.91
CA PHE A 9 -2.85 7.71 10.06
C PHE A 9 -2.02 8.98 10.40
N TRP A 10 -0.71 8.93 10.23
CA TRP A 10 0.22 10.00 10.60
C TRP A 10 0.60 10.92 9.43
N LEU A 11 0.00 10.75 8.25
CA LEU A 11 0.26 11.58 7.08
C LEU A 11 -0.76 12.73 7.03
N PRO A 12 -0.37 13.97 7.36
CA PRO A 12 -1.30 15.08 7.56
C PRO A 12 -1.97 15.56 6.27
N TYR A 13 -1.40 15.26 5.11
CA TYR A 13 -1.97 15.59 3.80
C TYR A 13 -3.14 14.68 3.39
N PHE A 14 -3.36 13.55 4.07
CA PHE A 14 -4.59 12.78 3.91
C PHE A 14 -5.76 13.49 4.60
N PRO A 15 -6.95 13.54 3.98
CA PRO A 15 -8.14 14.02 4.65
C PRO A 15 -8.47 13.15 5.88
N PRO A 16 -9.09 13.73 6.93
CA PRO A 16 -9.32 13.02 8.20
C PRO A 16 -10.04 11.68 8.07
N GLU A 17 -11.02 11.59 7.17
CA GLU A 17 -11.80 10.39 6.88
C GLU A 17 -10.99 9.26 6.23
N MET A 18 -9.84 9.59 5.64
CA MET A 18 -8.92 8.62 5.04
C MET A 18 -7.77 8.23 5.98
N ARG A 19 -7.66 8.87 7.15
CA ARG A 19 -6.60 8.58 8.14
C ARG A 19 -6.98 7.43 9.04
N PHE A 20 -6.66 6.22 8.63
CA PHE A 20 -6.85 5.01 9.42
C PHE A 20 -5.51 4.30 9.65
N HIS A 21 -5.48 3.42 10.65
CA HIS A 21 -4.25 2.68 11.02
C HIS A 21 -3.92 1.59 9.99
N PHE A 22 -3.43 2.03 8.83
CA PHE A 22 -2.88 1.16 7.80
C PHE A 22 -1.39 1.45 7.64
N ASN A 23 -0.55 0.49 8.05
CA ASN A 23 0.89 0.65 8.18
C ASN A 23 1.69 0.12 6.98
N ALA A 24 1.04 -0.36 5.94
CA ALA A 24 1.70 -0.89 4.74
C ALA A 24 1.57 0.05 3.52
N HIS A 25 1.36 1.33 3.76
CA HIS A 25 1.27 2.34 2.72
C HIS A 25 2.66 2.70 2.20
N ASN A 26 2.83 2.69 0.89
CA ASN A 26 4.10 3.03 0.24
C ASN A 26 4.00 4.39 -0.43
N LEU A 27 5.04 5.19 -0.27
CA LEU A 27 5.18 6.51 -0.89
C LEU A 27 6.63 6.74 -1.33
N LEU A 28 6.85 7.73 -2.15
CA LEU A 28 8.16 8.09 -2.67
C LEU A 28 8.56 9.49 -2.18
N ALA A 29 9.64 9.57 -1.39
CA ALA A 29 10.28 10.83 -1.06
C ALA A 29 11.34 11.16 -2.13
N TYR A 30 11.12 12.23 -2.89
CA TYR A 30 11.99 12.60 -4.01
C TYR A 30 12.79 13.87 -3.79
N GLY A 31 12.51 14.61 -2.72
CA GLY A 31 13.21 15.85 -2.37
C GLY A 31 12.93 16.30 -0.95
N ARG A 32 13.63 17.36 -0.56
CA ARG A 32 13.44 18.04 0.72
C ARG A 32 13.54 19.56 0.49
N ASP A 33 12.66 20.30 1.16
CA ASP A 33 12.65 21.76 1.16
C ASP A 33 12.48 22.22 2.61
N GLY A 34 13.55 22.78 3.20
CA GLY A 34 13.59 23.10 4.61
C GLY A 34 13.35 21.88 5.50
N ASP A 35 12.28 21.92 6.29
CA ASP A 35 11.87 20.83 7.19
C ASP A 35 10.74 19.93 6.63
N GLU A 36 10.45 20.08 5.35
CA GLU A 36 9.43 19.28 4.66
C GLU A 36 10.03 18.37 3.61
N TYR A 37 9.50 17.16 3.50
CA TYR A 37 9.77 16.25 2.40
C TYR A 37 8.78 16.47 1.26
N LEU A 38 9.29 16.42 0.04
CA LEU A 38 8.51 16.41 -1.20
C LEU A 38 8.17 14.95 -1.51
N ILE A 39 6.88 14.65 -1.57
CA ILE A 39 6.37 13.28 -1.64
C ILE A 39 5.52 13.10 -2.87
N SER A 40 5.78 12.02 -3.61
CA SER A 40 4.86 11.44 -4.58
C SER A 40 4.16 10.26 -3.90
N ASP A 41 2.86 10.39 -3.74
CA ASP A 41 2.01 9.39 -3.10
C ASP A 41 1.03 8.84 -4.15
N PRO A 42 0.89 7.51 -4.30
CA PRO A 42 0.06 6.92 -5.35
C PRO A 42 -1.45 7.22 -5.22
N VAL A 43 -1.90 7.75 -4.08
CA VAL A 43 -3.30 8.13 -3.85
C VAL A 43 -3.63 9.51 -4.41
N PHE A 44 -2.62 10.38 -4.61
CA PHE A 44 -2.79 11.75 -5.06
C PHE A 44 -2.18 11.96 -6.45
N GLU A 45 -2.86 12.72 -7.30
CA GLU A 45 -2.38 13.06 -8.64
C GLU A 45 -1.20 14.02 -8.57
N GLU A 46 -1.23 14.97 -7.64
CA GLU A 46 -0.19 15.97 -7.46
C GLU A 46 0.75 15.64 -6.31
N PRO A 47 2.03 16.00 -6.42
CA PRO A 47 2.97 15.86 -5.32
C PRO A 47 2.51 16.62 -4.07
N VAL A 48 2.76 16.05 -2.92
CA VAL A 48 2.40 16.63 -1.62
C VAL A 48 3.64 16.92 -0.77
N ARG A 49 3.46 17.71 0.29
CA ARG A 49 4.49 18.01 1.29
C ARG A 49 4.14 17.36 2.62
N CYS A 50 5.16 16.91 3.34
CA CYS A 50 5.01 16.35 4.67
C CYS A 50 6.15 16.80 5.57
N ALA A 51 5.82 17.37 6.72
CA ALA A 51 6.81 17.74 7.71
C ALA A 51 7.63 16.52 8.16
N ALA A 52 8.93 16.71 8.36
CA ALA A 52 9.86 15.63 8.73
C ALA A 52 9.40 14.89 10.01
N ALA A 53 8.87 15.62 10.99
CA ALA A 53 8.37 15.05 12.22
C ALA A 53 7.16 14.13 12.02
N ASP A 54 6.23 14.47 11.13
CA ASP A 54 5.05 13.66 10.85
C ASP A 54 5.41 12.46 9.98
N LEU A 55 6.28 12.63 9.00
CA LEU A 55 6.81 11.52 8.21
C LEU A 55 7.55 10.51 9.11
N GLN A 56 8.30 10.99 10.11
CA GLN A 56 8.96 10.13 11.09
C GLN A 56 7.94 9.33 11.90
N LYS A 57 6.86 9.96 12.40
CA LYS A 57 5.78 9.25 13.09
C LYS A 57 5.15 8.18 12.20
N ALA A 58 4.86 8.54 10.93
CA ALA A 58 4.27 7.61 9.97
C ALA A 58 5.17 6.39 9.71
N ARG A 59 6.49 6.59 9.56
CA ARG A 59 7.46 5.53 9.28
C ARG A 59 7.69 4.58 10.46
N PHE A 60 7.56 5.08 11.69
CA PHE A 60 7.82 4.30 12.92
C PHE A 60 6.56 4.04 13.75
N ALA A 61 5.39 4.16 13.12
CA ALA A 61 4.12 3.81 13.73
C ALA A 61 4.11 2.34 14.17
N LYS A 62 3.50 2.09 15.33
CA LYS A 62 3.37 0.74 15.90
C LYS A 62 2.06 0.09 15.42
N GLY A 63 1.97 -1.22 15.56
CA GLY A 63 0.76 -1.99 15.26
C GLY A 63 0.98 -3.06 14.19
N ALA A 64 -0.12 -3.61 13.70
CA ALA A 64 -0.09 -4.61 12.64
C ALA A 64 0.56 -4.04 11.37
N LEU A 65 1.38 -4.83 10.70
CA LEU A 65 2.13 -4.45 9.49
C LEU A 65 3.02 -3.21 9.67
N ALA A 66 3.48 -2.93 10.91
CA ALA A 66 4.32 -1.77 11.19
C ALA A 66 5.53 -1.70 10.26
N ALA A 67 5.73 -0.54 9.64
CA ALA A 67 6.79 -0.32 8.65
C ALA A 67 8.21 -0.41 9.22
N LYS A 68 8.37 -0.11 10.52
CA LYS A 68 9.67 -0.17 11.24
C LYS A 68 10.79 0.62 10.56
N GLY A 69 10.42 1.72 9.88
CA GLY A 69 11.36 2.55 9.15
C GLY A 69 11.82 1.97 7.80
N LEU A 70 11.10 0.97 7.25
CA LEU A 70 11.42 0.38 5.94
C LEU A 70 11.62 1.47 4.89
N MET A 71 12.77 1.40 4.23
CA MET A 71 13.16 2.29 3.16
C MET A 71 13.86 1.47 2.07
N TYR A 72 13.64 1.83 0.83
CA TYR A 72 14.27 1.20 -0.33
C TYR A 72 14.57 2.24 -1.40
N TRP A 73 15.53 1.94 -2.26
CA TRP A 73 15.89 2.77 -3.41
C TRP A 73 16.22 1.86 -4.60
N LEU A 74 16.23 2.44 -5.77
CA LEU A 74 16.65 1.79 -6.99
C LEU A 74 18.11 2.16 -7.24
N ASP A 75 18.99 1.18 -7.32
CA ASP A 75 20.40 1.38 -7.67
C ASP A 75 20.58 1.51 -9.17
N ASP A 76 19.78 0.80 -9.95
CA ASP A 76 19.79 0.82 -11.40
C ASP A 76 18.36 0.76 -11.96
N VAL A 77 18.12 1.52 -13.02
CA VAL A 77 16.88 1.51 -13.78
C VAL A 77 17.22 1.11 -15.22
N PRO A 78 16.83 -0.08 -15.67
CA PRO A 78 17.07 -0.50 -17.04
C PRO A 78 16.53 0.53 -18.05
N GLN A 79 17.36 0.92 -19.00
CA GLN A 79 17.01 1.92 -20.03
C GLN A 79 15.91 1.40 -20.96
N GLU A 80 15.93 0.10 -21.24
CA GLU A 80 14.94 -0.56 -22.06
C GLU A 80 14.24 -1.65 -21.27
N GLN A 81 12.92 -1.70 -21.40
CA GLN A 81 12.06 -2.66 -20.73
C GLN A 81 11.32 -3.49 -21.78
N ASP A 82 11.40 -4.80 -21.64
CA ASP A 82 10.48 -5.71 -22.35
C ASP A 82 9.13 -5.73 -21.62
N TRP A 83 8.29 -4.79 -21.98
CA TRP A 83 6.98 -4.60 -21.34
C TRP A 83 6.07 -5.81 -21.52
N GLU A 84 6.12 -6.50 -22.67
CA GLU A 84 5.30 -7.69 -22.90
C GLU A 84 5.67 -8.79 -21.91
N LYS A 85 6.96 -9.07 -21.76
CA LYS A 85 7.48 -10.05 -20.81
C LYS A 85 7.15 -9.68 -19.37
N LEU A 86 7.33 -8.42 -18.99
CA LEU A 86 7.06 -7.94 -17.63
C LEU A 86 5.58 -8.04 -17.26
N ILE A 87 4.68 -7.59 -18.15
CA ILE A 87 3.23 -7.69 -17.95
C ILE A 87 2.83 -9.15 -17.84
N ARG A 88 3.31 -9.99 -18.76
CA ARG A 88 3.01 -11.43 -18.72
C ARG A 88 3.47 -12.07 -17.41
N GLN A 89 4.67 -11.77 -16.95
CA GLN A 89 5.20 -12.28 -15.68
C GLN A 89 4.38 -11.79 -14.49
N ALA A 90 4.00 -10.52 -14.44
CA ALA A 90 3.18 -9.95 -13.40
C ALA A 90 1.79 -10.61 -13.33
N VAL A 91 1.12 -10.76 -14.46
CA VAL A 91 -0.20 -11.42 -14.56
C VAL A 91 -0.10 -12.88 -14.10
N LEU A 92 0.87 -13.63 -14.63
CA LEU A 92 1.04 -15.04 -14.25
C LEU A 92 1.42 -15.19 -12.78
N GLY A 93 2.26 -14.29 -12.24
CA GLY A 93 2.63 -14.26 -10.83
C GLY A 93 1.42 -14.02 -9.93
N THR A 94 0.65 -13.00 -10.23
CA THR A 94 -0.58 -12.66 -9.49
C THR A 94 -1.60 -13.80 -9.56
N THR A 95 -1.83 -14.38 -10.74
CA THR A 95 -2.76 -15.50 -10.92
C THR A 95 -2.35 -16.71 -10.08
N ARG A 96 -1.06 -17.05 -10.08
CA ARG A 96 -0.54 -18.15 -9.24
C ARG A 96 -0.75 -17.90 -7.75
N ILE A 97 -0.53 -16.67 -7.30
CA ILE A 97 -0.78 -16.30 -5.90
C ILE A 97 -2.26 -16.41 -5.57
N LEU A 98 -3.15 -15.86 -6.40
CA LEU A 98 -4.59 -15.88 -6.17
C LEU A 98 -5.19 -17.29 -6.18
N ASP A 99 -4.74 -18.16 -7.09
CA ASP A 99 -5.25 -19.52 -7.24
C ASP A 99 -4.54 -20.51 -6.32
N GLY A 100 -3.23 -20.34 -6.12
CA GLY A 100 -2.37 -21.25 -5.36
C GLY A 100 -2.36 -21.07 -3.85
N MET A 101 -3.07 -20.06 -3.30
CA MET A 101 -3.09 -19.83 -1.85
C MET A 101 -3.69 -21.01 -1.10
N PRO A 102 -2.95 -21.62 -0.15
CA PRO A 102 -3.41 -22.80 0.58
C PRO A 102 -4.53 -22.51 1.59
N LEU A 103 -4.72 -21.22 1.94
CA LEU A 103 -5.69 -20.81 2.95
C LEU A 103 -7.08 -20.61 2.33
N PRO A 104 -8.14 -21.21 2.89
CA PRO A 104 -9.48 -21.19 2.31
C PRO A 104 -10.17 -19.80 2.32
N TRP A 105 -9.61 -18.84 3.04
CA TRP A 105 -10.14 -17.47 3.15
C TRP A 105 -9.30 -16.43 2.40
N ILE A 106 -8.32 -16.83 1.60
CA ILE A 106 -7.46 -15.95 0.80
C ILE A 106 -7.56 -16.32 -0.69
N GLY A 107 -7.32 -15.35 -1.55
CA GLY A 107 -7.36 -15.51 -3.00
C GLY A 107 -8.75 -15.83 -3.53
N ILE A 108 -8.84 -16.58 -4.61
CA ILE A 108 -10.11 -16.97 -5.25
C ILE A 108 -11.01 -17.77 -4.29
N ARG A 109 -10.42 -18.66 -3.51
CA ARG A 109 -11.16 -19.44 -2.51
C ARG A 109 -11.77 -18.57 -1.42
N GLY A 110 -11.05 -17.52 -0.99
CA GLY A 110 -11.56 -16.53 -0.03
C GLY A 110 -12.74 -15.74 -0.58
N ILE A 111 -12.68 -15.30 -1.84
CA ILE A 111 -13.80 -14.63 -2.51
C ILE A 111 -15.02 -15.54 -2.59
N GLN A 112 -14.83 -16.79 -3.00
CA GLN A 112 -15.92 -17.79 -3.05
C GLN A 112 -16.48 -18.10 -1.66
N HIS A 113 -15.64 -18.14 -0.63
CA HIS A 113 -16.07 -18.33 0.74
C HIS A 113 -16.93 -17.15 1.21
N LEU A 114 -16.47 -15.93 1.02
CA LEU A 114 -17.22 -14.71 1.33
C LEU A 114 -18.57 -14.67 0.60
N ALA A 115 -18.58 -14.98 -0.70
CA ALA A 115 -19.82 -15.00 -1.48
C ALA A 115 -20.85 -16.01 -0.95
N ARG A 116 -20.40 -17.15 -0.42
CA ARG A 116 -21.31 -18.11 0.26
C ARG A 116 -21.83 -17.56 1.58
N GLN A 117 -20.97 -16.92 2.38
CA GLN A 117 -21.37 -16.34 3.67
C GLN A 117 -22.40 -15.22 3.48
N VAL A 118 -22.15 -14.31 2.53
CA VAL A 118 -23.07 -13.19 2.24
C VAL A 118 -24.46 -13.69 1.83
N LYS A 119 -24.55 -14.78 1.07
CA LYS A 119 -25.84 -15.38 0.70
C LYS A 119 -26.62 -15.97 1.89
N GLN A 120 -25.93 -16.25 2.99
CA GLN A 120 -26.55 -16.80 4.22
C GLN A 120 -26.91 -15.71 5.23
N LEU A 121 -26.49 -14.46 5.01
CA LEU A 121 -26.85 -13.36 5.88
C LEU A 121 -28.34 -13.05 5.74
N ASP A 122 -29.06 -13.04 6.86
CA ASP A 122 -30.41 -12.55 6.91
C ASP A 122 -30.42 -11.03 6.72
N PRO A 123 -31.18 -10.47 5.75
CA PRO A 123 -31.32 -9.03 5.57
C PRO A 123 -31.72 -8.27 6.84
N ALA A 124 -32.38 -8.91 7.79
CA ALA A 124 -32.74 -8.33 9.08
C ALA A 124 -31.54 -8.13 10.04
N GLN A 125 -30.43 -8.84 9.81
CA GLN A 125 -29.18 -8.74 10.62
C GLN A 125 -28.17 -7.73 10.02
N ALA A 126 -28.47 -7.16 8.88
CA ALA A 126 -27.60 -6.19 8.17
C ALA A 126 -27.88 -4.73 8.55
N ARG A 127 -28.56 -4.47 9.68
CA ARG A 127 -28.86 -3.13 10.21
C ARG A 127 -27.97 -2.79 11.40
#